data_648eba673c0a18c4996fd7e1171a345f
#
_entry.id   648eba673c0a18c4996fd7e1171a345f
#
_cell.length_a   1.000
_cell.length_b   1.000
_cell.length_c   1.000
_cell.angle_alpha   90.00
_cell.angle_beta   90.00
_cell.angle_gamma   90.00
#
_symmetry.space_group_name_H-M   'P 1'
#
loop_
_entity.id
_entity.type
_entity.pdbx_description
1 polymer ?
#
loop_
_entity_poly.entity_id
_entity_poly.type
_entity_poly.pdbx_seq_one_letter_code
_entity_poly.pdbx_strand_id
1 'polypeptide(L)'
;VKEIINTTGTMDNVNHIITQFGTMAVTLLEGSISYIFTISSQIVKLFLGLLISIYVLVDKDRLIKESKKVTFLILKEKKGKKLIEGVRIYHNMIGAYIGIKAIDSAIIAAMALVLLTIVKSEYAFLLAVIVGITNMIPYFGPFIGEIVGFLFNVFVSPTKGVIVFLVLLALQLFDGWYLDPKLIGDKVGVRPLFIIIAVLIGGGFYGALGMLLASPTAATIKVYYERIMKKNEDLVKIAEKS
;
A
#
# COMPACT_ATOMS: atom_id res chain seq x y z
N VAL A 1 33.28 -39.82 -43.76
CA VAL A 1 31.86 -39.94 -43.37
C VAL A 1 31.69 -39.51 -41.89
N LYS A 2 32.51 -39.97 -40.93
CA LYS A 2 32.41 -39.58 -39.50
C LYS A 2 32.71 -38.09 -39.26
N GLU A 3 33.63 -37.49 -40.01
CA GLU A 3 33.93 -36.02 -39.90
C GLU A 3 32.77 -35.14 -40.39
N ILE A 4 32.10 -35.56 -41.49
CA ILE A 4 30.94 -34.83 -42.04
C ILE A 4 29.77 -34.85 -41.05
N ILE A 5 29.51 -35.97 -40.38
CA ILE A 5 28.45 -36.13 -39.40
C ILE A 5 28.72 -35.24 -38.14
N ASN A 6 29.97 -35.11 -37.70
CA ASN A 6 30.35 -34.24 -36.60
C ASN A 6 30.18 -32.76 -36.93
N THR A 7 30.51 -32.38 -38.19
CA THR A 7 30.38 -30.97 -38.63
C THR A 7 28.91 -30.55 -38.77
N THR A 8 28.03 -31.44 -39.20
CA THR A 8 26.60 -31.21 -39.34
C THR A 8 25.94 -31.03 -37.93
N GLY A 9 26.30 -31.88 -36.97
CA GLY A 9 25.77 -31.77 -35.60
C GLY A 9 26.25 -30.50 -34.86
N THR A 10 27.47 -30.02 -35.14
CA THR A 10 27.96 -28.75 -34.58
C THR A 10 27.29 -27.54 -35.21
N MET A 11 26.99 -27.55 -36.51
CA MET A 11 26.25 -26.50 -37.22
C MET A 11 24.80 -26.40 -36.73
N ASP A 12 24.14 -27.55 -36.51
CA ASP A 12 22.77 -27.57 -35.97
C ASP A 12 22.71 -27.00 -34.54
N ASN A 13 23.69 -27.32 -33.71
CA ASN A 13 23.80 -26.75 -32.38
C ASN A 13 24.04 -25.24 -32.39
N VAL A 14 24.91 -24.75 -33.29
CA VAL A 14 25.16 -23.31 -33.45
C VAL A 14 23.91 -22.59 -33.95
N ASN A 15 23.21 -23.12 -34.94
CA ASN A 15 21.96 -22.54 -35.43
C ASN A 15 20.86 -22.53 -34.35
N HIS A 16 20.80 -23.57 -33.54
CA HIS A 16 19.85 -23.62 -32.42
C HIS A 16 20.17 -22.53 -31.37
N ILE A 17 21.45 -22.33 -31.05
CA ILE A 17 21.90 -21.29 -30.14
C ILE A 17 21.57 -19.89 -30.70
N ILE A 18 21.88 -19.65 -31.98
CA ILE A 18 21.59 -18.36 -32.64
C ILE A 18 20.08 -18.08 -32.63
N THR A 19 19.25 -19.08 -32.92
CA THR A 19 17.79 -18.94 -32.91
C THR A 19 17.28 -18.67 -31.52
N GLN A 20 17.79 -19.34 -30.49
CA GLN A 20 17.42 -19.06 -29.08
C GLN A 20 17.82 -17.64 -28.65
N PHE A 21 19.03 -17.19 -28.98
CA PHE A 21 19.44 -15.80 -28.70
C PHE A 21 18.59 -14.79 -29.47
N GLY A 22 18.25 -15.06 -30.71
CA GLY A 22 17.39 -14.23 -31.54
C GLY A 22 15.98 -14.10 -30.95
N THR A 23 15.35 -15.24 -30.60
CA THR A 23 14.03 -15.24 -29.96
C THR A 23 14.03 -14.56 -28.60
N MET A 24 15.06 -14.79 -27.78
CA MET A 24 15.22 -14.12 -26.50
C MET A 24 15.37 -12.60 -26.66
N ALA A 25 16.18 -12.14 -27.63
CA ALA A 25 16.32 -10.72 -27.92
C ALA A 25 15.00 -10.08 -28.39
N VAL A 26 14.24 -10.75 -29.26
CA VAL A 26 12.93 -10.28 -29.72
C VAL A 26 11.94 -10.20 -28.55
N THR A 27 11.86 -11.24 -27.72
CA THR A 27 10.99 -11.26 -26.54
C THR A 27 11.34 -10.14 -25.54
N LEU A 28 12.62 -9.87 -25.32
CA LEU A 28 13.08 -8.76 -24.48
C LEU A 28 12.71 -7.40 -25.07
N LEU A 29 12.82 -7.22 -26.39
CA LEU A 29 12.42 -5.99 -27.07
C LEU A 29 10.91 -5.78 -27.02
N GLU A 30 10.12 -6.80 -27.33
CA GLU A 30 8.65 -6.75 -27.24
C GLU A 30 8.20 -6.46 -25.82
N GLY A 31 8.80 -7.12 -24.82
CA GLY A 31 8.57 -6.84 -23.41
C GLY A 31 8.89 -5.38 -23.07
N SER A 32 10.05 -4.87 -23.50
CA SER A 32 10.46 -3.49 -23.24
C SER A 32 9.50 -2.46 -23.84
N ILE A 33 9.05 -2.68 -25.08
CA ILE A 33 8.06 -1.83 -25.75
C ILE A 33 6.73 -1.85 -25.00
N SER A 34 6.25 -3.03 -24.62
CA SER A 34 5.02 -3.18 -23.82
C SER A 34 5.11 -2.46 -22.47
N TYR A 35 6.26 -2.52 -21.78
CA TYR A 35 6.51 -1.77 -20.56
C TYR A 35 6.44 -0.26 -20.77
N ILE A 36 7.03 0.27 -21.85
CA ILE A 36 7.00 1.69 -22.18
C ILE A 36 5.56 2.17 -22.41
N PHE A 37 4.76 1.42 -23.16
CA PHE A 37 3.33 1.75 -23.36
C PHE A 37 2.54 1.66 -22.04
N THR A 38 2.83 0.68 -21.20
CA THR A 38 2.19 0.54 -19.89
C THR A 38 2.53 1.72 -18.99
N ILE A 39 3.80 2.12 -18.88
CA ILE A 39 4.23 3.27 -18.09
C ILE A 39 3.59 4.56 -18.62
N SER A 40 3.59 4.76 -19.95
CA SER A 40 2.96 5.93 -20.57
C SER A 40 1.47 6.02 -20.24
N SER A 41 0.75 4.90 -20.31
CA SER A 41 -0.67 4.86 -19.95
C SER A 41 -0.92 5.15 -18.47
N GLN A 42 -0.03 4.71 -17.57
CA GLN A 42 -0.13 5.00 -16.13
C GLN A 42 0.14 6.49 -15.84
N ILE A 43 1.09 7.12 -16.54
CA ILE A 43 1.37 8.56 -16.42
C ILE A 43 0.14 9.37 -16.87
N VAL A 44 -0.47 9.02 -18.00
CA VAL A 44 -1.69 9.67 -18.48
C VAL A 44 -2.84 9.52 -17.46
N LYS A 45 -3.05 8.31 -16.93
CA LYS A 45 -4.06 8.07 -15.88
C LYS A 45 -3.79 8.88 -14.62
N LEU A 46 -2.52 8.98 -14.18
CA LEU A 46 -2.13 9.80 -13.05
C LEU A 46 -2.46 11.28 -13.30
N PHE A 47 -2.09 11.80 -14.46
CA PHE A 47 -2.35 13.18 -14.84
C PHE A 47 -3.84 13.49 -14.90
N LEU A 48 -4.64 12.62 -15.55
CA LEU A 48 -6.09 12.76 -15.58
C LEU A 48 -6.71 12.68 -14.19
N GLY A 49 -6.20 11.76 -13.33
CA GLY A 49 -6.62 11.65 -11.95
C GLY A 49 -6.34 12.92 -11.14
N LEU A 50 -5.17 13.54 -11.33
CA LEU A 50 -4.83 14.82 -10.71
C LEU A 50 -5.75 15.96 -11.20
N LEU A 51 -6.00 16.06 -12.50
CA LEU A 51 -6.92 17.05 -13.05
C LEU A 51 -8.33 16.89 -12.46
N ILE A 52 -8.87 15.68 -12.47
CA ILE A 52 -10.18 15.39 -11.88
C ILE A 52 -10.20 15.74 -10.39
N SER A 53 -9.14 15.40 -9.65
CA SER A 53 -9.02 15.73 -8.23
C SER A 53 -9.06 17.24 -7.98
N ILE A 54 -8.37 18.03 -8.80
CA ILE A 54 -8.40 19.50 -8.70
C ILE A 54 -9.83 20.01 -8.93
N TYR A 55 -10.53 19.56 -9.99
CA TYR A 55 -11.91 19.96 -10.26
C TYR A 55 -12.86 19.58 -9.13
N VAL A 56 -12.74 18.35 -8.60
CA VAL A 56 -13.54 17.89 -7.45
C VAL A 56 -13.28 18.74 -6.21
N LEU A 57 -12.03 19.16 -5.97
CA LEU A 57 -11.69 20.02 -4.85
C LEU A 57 -12.24 21.44 -5.00
N VAL A 58 -12.21 22.01 -6.20
CA VAL A 58 -12.77 23.34 -6.51
C VAL A 58 -14.29 23.33 -6.32
N ASP A 59 -14.97 22.30 -6.80
CA ASP A 59 -16.44 22.18 -6.73
C ASP A 59 -16.93 21.43 -5.46
N LYS A 60 -16.07 21.16 -4.51
CA LYS A 60 -16.34 20.33 -3.32
C LYS A 60 -17.65 20.69 -2.62
N ASP A 61 -17.86 21.96 -2.32
CA ASP A 61 -19.04 22.40 -1.56
C ASP A 61 -20.34 22.22 -2.33
N ARG A 62 -20.29 22.45 -3.63
CA ARG A 62 -21.43 22.22 -4.54
C ARG A 62 -21.74 20.74 -4.63
N LEU A 63 -20.74 19.90 -4.87
CA LEU A 63 -20.89 18.44 -4.95
C LEU A 63 -21.46 17.85 -3.67
N ILE A 64 -20.97 18.30 -2.51
CA ILE A 64 -21.48 17.86 -1.20
C ILE A 64 -22.95 18.26 -1.01
N LYS A 65 -23.34 19.50 -1.39
CA LYS A 65 -24.74 19.96 -1.28
C LYS A 65 -25.66 19.13 -2.17
N GLU A 66 -25.27 18.91 -3.43
CA GLU A 66 -26.08 18.11 -4.36
C GLU A 66 -26.19 16.66 -3.93
N SER A 67 -25.08 16.03 -3.48
CA SER A 67 -25.09 14.66 -2.95
C SER A 67 -26.01 14.52 -1.74
N LYS A 68 -26.04 15.52 -0.83
CA LYS A 68 -26.98 15.54 0.30
C LYS A 68 -28.44 15.62 -0.16
N LYS A 69 -28.77 16.48 -1.15
CA LYS A 69 -30.13 16.58 -1.69
C LYS A 69 -30.58 15.24 -2.27
N VAL A 70 -29.75 14.61 -3.12
CA VAL A 70 -30.04 13.28 -3.69
C VAL A 70 -30.24 12.24 -2.58
N THR A 71 -29.39 12.26 -1.57
CA THR A 71 -29.53 11.34 -0.42
C THR A 71 -30.88 11.48 0.29
N PHE A 72 -31.34 12.71 0.54
CA PHE A 72 -32.62 12.94 1.19
C PHE A 72 -33.83 12.60 0.29
N LEU A 73 -33.71 12.81 -1.02
CA LEU A 73 -34.74 12.41 -1.99
C LEU A 73 -34.93 10.89 -2.03
N ILE A 74 -33.84 10.11 -2.00
CA ILE A 74 -33.90 8.65 -2.12
C ILE A 74 -34.23 7.98 -0.78
N LEU A 75 -33.57 8.39 0.29
CA LEU A 75 -33.62 7.66 1.59
C LEU A 75 -34.59 8.24 2.62
N LYS A 76 -35.29 9.32 2.28
CA LYS A 76 -36.10 10.09 3.23
C LYS A 76 -35.28 10.63 4.41
N GLU A 77 -35.88 11.47 5.25
CA GLU A 77 -35.17 12.23 6.28
C GLU A 77 -34.41 11.34 7.29
N LYS A 78 -35.09 10.35 7.89
CA LYS A 78 -34.50 9.55 8.97
C LYS A 78 -33.31 8.68 8.52
N LYS A 79 -33.42 8.03 7.36
CA LYS A 79 -32.34 7.19 6.81
C LYS A 79 -31.23 8.05 6.20
N GLY A 80 -31.60 9.16 5.53
CA GLY A 80 -30.65 10.11 4.95
C GLY A 80 -29.73 10.75 6.01
N LYS A 81 -30.28 11.19 7.16
CA LYS A 81 -29.49 11.70 8.29
C LYS A 81 -28.47 10.66 8.79
N LYS A 82 -28.88 9.40 8.95
CA LYS A 82 -27.97 8.33 9.39
C LYS A 82 -26.84 8.06 8.39
N LEU A 83 -27.14 8.05 7.09
CA LEU A 83 -26.12 7.87 6.05
C LEU A 83 -25.11 9.02 6.06
N ILE A 84 -25.58 10.27 6.10
CA ILE A 84 -24.73 11.46 6.12
C ILE A 84 -23.83 11.47 7.38
N GLU A 85 -24.38 11.08 8.53
CA GLU A 85 -23.61 10.92 9.77
C GLU A 85 -22.51 9.86 9.60
N GLY A 86 -22.84 8.71 8.98
CA GLY A 86 -21.88 7.66 8.68
C GLY A 86 -20.74 8.11 7.79
N VAL A 87 -21.08 8.78 6.70
CA VAL A 87 -20.09 9.34 5.79
C VAL A 87 -19.20 10.36 6.49
N ARG A 88 -19.76 11.19 7.37
CA ARG A 88 -18.96 12.15 8.17
C ARG A 88 -17.98 11.45 9.11
N ILE A 89 -18.45 10.41 9.81
CA ILE A 89 -17.57 9.63 10.70
C ILE A 89 -16.43 9.01 9.90
N TYR A 90 -16.73 8.37 8.79
CA TYR A 90 -15.75 7.75 7.92
C TYR A 90 -14.74 8.77 7.36
N HIS A 91 -15.23 9.91 6.88
CA HIS A 91 -14.39 11.02 6.41
C HIS A 91 -13.39 11.50 7.49
N ASN A 92 -13.88 11.70 8.71
CA ASN A 92 -13.03 12.13 9.82
C ASN A 92 -12.00 11.07 10.19
N MET A 93 -12.38 9.78 10.17
CA MET A 93 -11.45 8.67 10.44
C MET A 93 -10.36 8.57 9.36
N ILE A 94 -10.74 8.69 8.07
CA ILE A 94 -9.76 8.70 6.97
C ILE A 94 -8.80 9.88 7.14
N GLY A 95 -9.30 11.09 7.33
CA GLY A 95 -8.47 12.28 7.43
C GLY A 95 -7.49 12.22 8.60
N ALA A 96 -7.96 11.81 9.78
CA ALA A 96 -7.11 11.63 10.95
C ALA A 96 -6.06 10.54 10.73
N TYR A 97 -6.45 9.38 10.21
CA TYR A 97 -5.54 8.26 9.98
C TYR A 97 -4.48 8.57 8.93
N ILE A 98 -4.90 9.04 7.75
CA ILE A 98 -3.96 9.35 6.65
C ILE A 98 -3.00 10.47 7.07
N GLY A 99 -3.50 11.50 7.75
CA GLY A 99 -2.65 12.59 8.23
C GLY A 99 -1.57 12.12 9.21
N ILE A 100 -1.95 11.31 10.19
CA ILE A 100 -1.00 10.74 11.16
C ILE A 100 -0.01 9.79 10.46
N LYS A 101 -0.51 8.88 9.63
CA LYS A 101 0.34 7.91 8.92
C LYS A 101 1.30 8.59 7.91
N ALA A 102 0.90 9.69 7.30
CA ALA A 102 1.80 10.48 6.44
C ALA A 102 2.96 11.10 7.23
N ILE A 103 2.68 11.64 8.43
CA ILE A 103 3.72 12.18 9.32
C ILE A 103 4.64 11.05 9.78
N ASP A 104 4.09 9.97 10.25
CA ASP A 104 4.80 8.76 10.67
C ASP A 104 5.73 8.26 9.57
N SER A 105 5.19 8.01 8.39
CA SER A 105 5.94 7.55 7.21
C SER A 105 7.04 8.53 6.78
N ALA A 106 6.81 9.83 6.90
CA ALA A 106 7.83 10.84 6.62
C ALA A 106 8.99 10.77 7.64
N ILE A 107 8.69 10.56 8.92
CA ILE A 107 9.70 10.38 9.97
C ILE A 107 10.49 9.10 9.70
N ILE A 108 9.82 7.99 9.43
CA ILE A 108 10.46 6.70 9.11
C ILE A 108 11.33 6.80 7.85
N ALA A 109 10.86 7.49 6.79
CA ALA A 109 11.66 7.72 5.59
C ALA A 109 12.93 8.52 5.89
N ALA A 110 12.83 9.58 6.70
CA ALA A 110 13.98 10.39 7.09
C ALA A 110 14.98 9.57 7.93
N MET A 111 14.49 8.79 8.89
CA MET A 111 15.33 7.91 9.69
C MET A 111 15.98 6.80 8.83
N ALA A 112 15.23 6.19 7.93
CA ALA A 112 15.75 5.20 6.98
C ALA A 112 16.88 5.80 6.12
N LEU A 113 16.69 7.02 5.60
CA LEU A 113 17.72 7.72 4.81
C LEU A 113 19.02 7.89 5.61
N VAL A 114 18.91 8.36 6.85
CA VAL A 114 20.08 8.55 7.72
C VAL A 114 20.78 7.23 8.00
N LEU A 115 20.02 6.21 8.44
CA LEU A 115 20.58 4.91 8.78
C LEU A 115 21.21 4.20 7.59
N LEU A 116 20.53 4.20 6.44
CA LEU A 116 21.04 3.61 5.20
C LEU A 116 22.28 4.32 4.67
N THR A 117 22.38 5.64 4.88
CA THR A 117 23.57 6.42 4.54
C THR A 117 24.74 6.06 5.46
N ILE A 118 24.50 5.88 6.77
CA ILE A 118 25.52 5.46 7.75
C ILE A 118 26.10 4.09 7.38
N VAL A 119 25.26 3.13 6.99
CA VAL A 119 25.72 1.79 6.57
C VAL A 119 26.22 1.77 5.12
N LYS A 120 26.30 2.93 4.48
CA LYS A 120 26.81 3.12 3.11
C LYS A 120 26.08 2.26 2.08
N SER A 121 24.73 2.23 2.16
CA SER A 121 23.92 1.63 1.10
C SER A 121 23.99 2.49 -0.15
N GLU A 122 24.26 1.89 -1.30
CA GLU A 122 24.33 2.61 -2.59
C GLU A 122 22.96 3.17 -3.01
N TYR A 123 21.88 2.56 -2.53
CA TYR A 123 20.50 2.93 -2.85
C TYR A 123 19.79 3.63 -1.69
N ALA A 124 20.53 4.26 -0.75
CA ALA A 124 19.97 4.83 0.48
C ALA A 124 18.76 5.73 0.25
N PHE A 125 18.85 6.68 -0.68
CA PHE A 125 17.75 7.60 -0.99
C PHE A 125 16.53 6.88 -1.58
N LEU A 126 16.75 6.02 -2.57
CA LEU A 126 15.67 5.27 -3.21
C LEU A 126 14.93 4.37 -2.21
N LEU A 127 15.69 3.65 -1.39
CA LEU A 127 15.13 2.77 -0.36
C LEU A 127 14.40 3.54 0.72
N ALA A 128 14.91 4.70 1.15
CA ALA A 128 14.23 5.55 2.11
C ALA A 128 12.85 6.01 1.60
N VAL A 129 12.77 6.40 0.33
CA VAL A 129 11.49 6.76 -0.31
C VAL A 129 10.55 5.55 -0.39
N ILE A 130 11.05 4.39 -0.80
CA ILE A 130 10.25 3.15 -0.86
C ILE A 130 9.73 2.78 0.53
N VAL A 131 10.60 2.76 1.54
CA VAL A 131 10.25 2.46 2.94
C VAL A 131 9.18 3.44 3.43
N GLY A 132 9.36 4.75 3.20
CA GLY A 132 8.38 5.75 3.60
C GLY A 132 7.01 5.56 2.93
N ILE A 133 6.98 5.34 1.63
CA ILE A 133 5.71 5.13 0.90
C ILE A 133 5.03 3.84 1.36
N THR A 134 5.79 2.75 1.46
CA THR A 134 5.22 1.45 1.85
C THR A 134 4.77 1.44 3.30
N ASN A 135 5.45 2.17 4.20
CA ASN A 135 5.09 2.29 5.62
C ASN A 135 3.66 2.84 5.85
N MET A 136 3.06 3.52 4.87
CA MET A 136 1.66 3.92 4.94
C MET A 136 0.70 2.73 5.01
N ILE A 137 1.10 1.54 4.56
CA ILE A 137 0.29 0.32 4.59
C ILE A 137 0.57 -0.45 5.89
N PRO A 138 -0.41 -0.57 6.80
CA PRO A 138 -0.19 -1.24 8.09
C PRO A 138 0.30 -2.68 7.92
N TYR A 139 1.26 -3.08 8.72
CA TYR A 139 1.87 -4.41 8.79
C TYR A 139 2.63 -4.83 7.53
N PHE A 140 2.05 -4.68 6.33
CA PHE A 140 2.65 -5.12 5.07
C PHE A 140 3.70 -4.15 4.54
N GLY A 141 3.53 -2.84 4.80
CA GLY A 141 4.43 -1.82 4.30
C GLY A 141 5.89 -2.02 4.72
N PRO A 142 6.17 -2.17 6.01
CA PRO A 142 7.52 -2.44 6.51
C PRO A 142 8.16 -3.67 5.88
N PHE A 143 7.43 -4.80 5.80
CA PHE A 143 7.93 -6.03 5.17
C PHE A 143 8.34 -5.83 3.71
N ILE A 144 7.54 -5.05 2.96
CA ILE A 144 7.88 -4.72 1.57
C ILE A 144 9.18 -3.90 1.54
N GLY A 145 9.32 -2.89 2.39
CA GLY A 145 10.53 -2.07 2.51
C GLY A 145 11.78 -2.88 2.84
N GLU A 146 11.68 -3.80 3.79
CA GLU A 146 12.76 -4.69 4.22
C GLU A 146 13.21 -5.65 3.11
N ILE A 147 12.23 -6.32 2.45
CA ILE A 147 12.51 -7.26 1.36
C ILE A 147 13.17 -6.52 0.19
N VAL A 148 12.64 -5.37 -0.21
CA VAL A 148 13.21 -4.55 -1.29
C VAL A 148 14.59 -4.06 -0.89
N GLY A 149 14.78 -3.57 0.34
CA GLY A 149 16.07 -3.14 0.87
C GLY A 149 17.12 -4.24 0.83
N PHE A 150 16.75 -5.46 1.26
CA PHE A 150 17.60 -6.64 1.17
C PHE A 150 17.98 -6.96 -0.27
N LEU A 151 16.98 -7.09 -1.15
CA LEU A 151 17.20 -7.48 -2.55
C LEU A 151 18.11 -6.50 -3.29
N PHE A 152 17.92 -5.19 -3.14
CA PHE A 152 18.78 -4.21 -3.82
C PHE A 152 20.23 -4.28 -3.34
N ASN A 153 20.47 -4.56 -2.07
CA ASN A 153 21.82 -4.57 -1.51
C ASN A 153 22.51 -5.93 -1.57
N VAL A 154 21.77 -7.05 -1.62
CA VAL A 154 22.37 -8.39 -1.73
C VAL A 154 23.12 -8.58 -3.06
N PHE A 155 22.65 -7.94 -4.14
CA PHE A 155 23.35 -7.97 -5.44
C PHE A 155 24.63 -7.15 -5.45
N VAL A 156 24.78 -6.17 -4.55
CA VAL A 156 26.04 -5.44 -4.36
C VAL A 156 27.00 -6.29 -3.52
N SER A 157 26.53 -6.80 -2.38
CA SER A 157 27.24 -7.72 -1.50
C SER A 157 26.26 -8.43 -0.58
N PRO A 158 26.36 -9.77 -0.41
CA PRO A 158 25.50 -10.50 0.53
C PRO A 158 25.53 -9.94 1.94
N THR A 159 26.71 -9.56 2.44
CA THR A 159 26.89 -8.94 3.76
C THR A 159 26.15 -7.61 3.85
N LYS A 160 26.19 -6.77 2.80
CA LYS A 160 25.47 -5.50 2.76
C LYS A 160 23.94 -5.70 2.77
N GLY A 161 23.45 -6.69 2.02
CA GLY A 161 22.04 -7.06 2.03
C GLY A 161 21.55 -7.40 3.44
N VAL A 162 22.29 -8.25 4.17
CA VAL A 162 21.95 -8.61 5.54
C VAL A 162 22.01 -7.41 6.49
N ILE A 163 23.04 -6.56 6.40
CA ILE A 163 23.15 -5.36 7.24
C ILE A 163 21.96 -4.43 7.01
N VAL A 164 21.62 -4.14 5.74
CA VAL A 164 20.48 -3.28 5.39
C VAL A 164 19.17 -3.86 5.91
N PHE A 165 18.95 -5.16 5.75
CA PHE A 165 17.77 -5.84 6.29
C PHE A 165 17.66 -5.68 7.81
N LEU A 166 18.75 -5.92 8.54
CA LEU A 166 18.76 -5.80 10.01
C LEU A 166 18.53 -4.34 10.47
N VAL A 167 19.07 -3.37 9.76
CA VAL A 167 18.87 -1.94 10.05
C VAL A 167 17.41 -1.54 9.81
N LEU A 168 16.80 -1.97 8.71
CA LEU A 168 15.39 -1.68 8.44
C LEU A 168 14.47 -2.43 9.41
N LEU A 169 14.80 -3.67 9.77
CA LEU A 169 14.08 -4.42 10.80
C LEU A 169 14.13 -3.71 12.17
N ALA A 170 15.30 -3.21 12.58
CA ALA A 170 15.43 -2.45 13.80
C ALA A 170 14.60 -1.15 13.76
N LEU A 171 14.59 -0.46 12.63
CA LEU A 171 13.77 0.72 12.41
C LEU A 171 12.27 0.39 12.50
N GLN A 172 11.84 -0.73 11.93
CA GLN A 172 10.45 -1.21 12.02
C GLN A 172 10.05 -1.55 13.46
N LEU A 173 10.92 -2.20 14.22
CA LEU A 173 10.66 -2.49 15.64
C LEU A 173 10.51 -1.17 16.43
N PHE A 174 11.35 -0.19 16.16
CA PHE A 174 11.22 1.14 16.75
C PHE A 174 9.90 1.81 16.37
N ASP A 175 9.50 1.73 15.11
CA ASP A 175 8.22 2.25 14.63
C ASP A 175 7.05 1.60 15.37
N GLY A 176 6.96 0.27 15.34
CA GLY A 176 5.84 -0.48 15.91
C GLY A 176 5.73 -0.40 17.44
N TRP A 177 6.86 -0.26 18.16
CA TRP A 177 6.84 -0.23 19.62
C TRP A 177 6.82 1.17 20.22
N TYR A 178 7.30 2.17 19.50
CA TYR A 178 7.44 3.52 20.03
C TYR A 178 6.69 4.57 19.19
N LEU A 179 6.94 4.65 17.89
CA LEU A 179 6.46 5.74 17.07
C LEU A 179 4.97 5.60 16.77
N ASP A 180 4.53 4.44 16.30
CA ASP A 180 3.11 4.15 16.02
C ASP A 180 2.22 4.34 17.27
N PRO A 181 2.53 3.77 18.46
CA PRO A 181 1.73 4.01 19.66
C PRO A 181 1.71 5.49 20.08
N LYS A 182 2.80 6.20 19.90
CA LYS A 182 2.90 7.62 20.27
C LYS A 182 2.12 8.54 19.33
N LEU A 183 2.11 8.25 18.02
CA LEU A 183 1.45 9.08 17.01
C LEU A 183 -0.02 8.71 16.82
N ILE A 184 -0.32 7.44 16.69
CA ILE A 184 -1.67 6.91 16.45
C ILE A 184 -2.44 6.82 17.76
N GLY A 185 -1.80 6.33 18.84
CA GLY A 185 -2.39 6.12 20.15
C GLY A 185 -3.68 5.29 20.08
N ASP A 186 -4.61 5.58 20.97
CA ASP A 186 -5.90 4.88 21.04
C ASP A 186 -6.92 5.32 19.97
N LYS A 187 -6.52 6.17 19.03
CA LYS A 187 -7.46 6.79 18.07
C LYS A 187 -8.12 5.79 17.13
N VAL A 188 -7.44 4.69 16.81
CA VAL A 188 -8.01 3.62 15.97
C VAL A 188 -8.66 2.55 16.85
N GLY A 189 -8.03 2.17 17.96
CA GLY A 189 -8.55 1.28 18.99
C GLY A 189 -9.03 -0.10 18.51
N VAL A 190 -8.72 -0.50 17.27
CA VAL A 190 -9.13 -1.77 16.66
C VAL A 190 -8.08 -2.84 16.98
N ARG A 191 -8.53 -4.05 17.31
CA ARG A 191 -7.59 -5.16 17.55
C ARG A 191 -6.82 -5.47 16.27
N PRO A 192 -5.49 -5.78 16.36
CA PRO A 192 -4.62 -6.02 15.19
C PRO A 192 -5.18 -7.03 14.19
N LEU A 193 -5.79 -8.11 14.68
CA LEU A 193 -6.40 -9.13 13.83
C LEU A 193 -7.41 -8.55 12.83
N PHE A 194 -8.29 -7.64 13.28
CA PHE A 194 -9.31 -7.05 12.40
C PHE A 194 -8.68 -6.10 11.37
N ILE A 195 -7.59 -5.44 11.72
CA ILE A 195 -6.85 -4.58 10.78
C ILE A 195 -6.19 -5.45 9.71
N ILE A 196 -5.54 -6.55 10.09
CA ILE A 196 -4.91 -7.49 9.13
C ILE A 196 -5.96 -8.05 8.16
N ILE A 197 -7.10 -8.53 8.68
CA ILE A 197 -8.20 -9.01 7.83
C ILE A 197 -8.69 -7.92 6.89
N ALA A 198 -8.89 -6.69 7.39
CA ALA A 198 -9.34 -5.57 6.57
C ALA A 198 -8.32 -5.22 5.48
N VAL A 199 -7.00 -5.28 5.79
CA VAL A 199 -5.92 -5.02 4.82
C VAL A 199 -5.89 -6.10 3.74
N LEU A 200 -6.04 -7.38 4.10
CA LEU A 200 -6.12 -8.48 3.13
C LEU A 200 -7.33 -8.34 2.19
N ILE A 201 -8.51 -8.06 2.75
CA ILE A 201 -9.73 -7.84 1.97
C ILE A 201 -9.58 -6.59 1.10
N GLY A 202 -9.20 -5.46 1.69
CA GLY A 202 -9.01 -4.20 0.98
C GLY A 202 -7.99 -4.33 -0.16
N GLY A 203 -6.88 -5.02 0.10
CA GLY A 203 -5.84 -5.31 -0.88
C GLY A 203 -6.34 -6.16 -2.05
N GLY A 204 -7.15 -7.18 -1.77
CA GLY A 204 -7.74 -8.02 -2.80
C GLY A 204 -8.72 -7.29 -3.73
N PHE A 205 -9.48 -6.31 -3.22
CA PHE A 205 -10.46 -5.55 -4.02
C PHE A 205 -9.88 -4.30 -4.70
N TYR A 206 -9.02 -3.56 -4.01
CA TYR A 206 -8.56 -2.23 -4.45
C TYR A 206 -7.03 -2.05 -4.41
N GLY A 207 -6.28 -3.14 -4.27
CA GLY A 207 -4.81 -3.11 -4.23
C GLY A 207 -4.28 -2.22 -3.08
N ALA A 208 -3.21 -1.48 -3.35
CA ALA A 208 -2.53 -0.64 -2.34
C ALA A 208 -3.46 0.41 -1.69
N LEU A 209 -4.36 1.02 -2.46
CA LEU A 209 -5.34 1.97 -1.92
C LEU A 209 -6.32 1.31 -0.95
N GLY A 210 -6.76 0.08 -1.25
CA GLY A 210 -7.60 -0.69 -0.35
C GLY A 210 -6.90 -1.07 0.94
N MET A 211 -5.62 -1.42 0.88
CA MET A 211 -4.80 -1.68 2.07
C MET A 211 -4.66 -0.43 2.94
N LEU A 212 -4.39 0.73 2.33
CA LEU A 212 -4.27 2.00 3.03
C LEU A 212 -5.56 2.40 3.76
N LEU A 213 -6.71 2.22 3.10
CA LEU A 213 -8.02 2.57 3.65
C LEU A 213 -8.60 1.50 4.60
N ALA A 214 -7.95 0.36 4.74
CA ALA A 214 -8.42 -0.75 5.57
C ALA A 214 -8.55 -0.36 7.05
N SER A 215 -7.53 0.30 7.61
CA SER A 215 -7.53 0.72 9.03
C SER A 215 -8.65 1.71 9.36
N PRO A 216 -8.86 2.81 8.63
CA PRO A 216 -9.97 3.72 8.90
C PRO A 216 -11.34 3.07 8.65
N THR A 217 -11.43 2.11 7.73
CA THR A 217 -12.66 1.33 7.50
C THR A 217 -12.98 0.45 8.71
N ALA A 218 -11.99 -0.31 9.19
CA ALA A 218 -12.13 -1.14 10.39
C ALA A 218 -12.48 -0.30 11.63
N ALA A 219 -11.84 0.87 11.80
CA ALA A 219 -12.14 1.80 12.88
C ALA A 219 -13.58 2.33 12.80
N THR A 220 -14.06 2.67 11.62
CA THR A 220 -15.44 3.11 11.42
C THR A 220 -16.45 2.01 11.76
N ILE A 221 -16.18 0.78 11.31
CA ILE A 221 -17.03 -0.39 11.66
C ILE A 221 -17.07 -0.58 13.17
N LYS A 222 -15.93 -0.47 13.87
CA LYS A 222 -15.84 -0.56 15.31
C LYS A 222 -16.71 0.50 16.01
N VAL A 223 -16.62 1.77 15.59
CA VAL A 223 -17.44 2.85 16.16
C VAL A 223 -18.93 2.57 16.01
N TYR A 224 -19.35 2.04 14.85
CA TYR A 224 -20.76 1.63 14.67
C TYR A 224 -21.14 0.46 15.56
N TYR A 225 -20.29 -0.55 15.66
CA TYR A 225 -20.50 -1.69 16.55
C TYR A 225 -20.68 -1.24 18.01
N GLU A 226 -19.78 -0.41 18.53
CA GLU A 226 -19.84 0.11 19.90
C GLU A 226 -21.12 0.94 20.15
N ARG A 227 -21.56 1.74 19.17
CA ARG A 227 -22.83 2.47 19.27
C ARG A 227 -24.04 1.56 19.34
N ILE A 228 -24.05 0.47 18.55
CA ILE A 228 -25.14 -0.52 18.59
C ILE A 228 -25.14 -1.25 19.93
N MET A 229 -23.97 -1.68 20.41
CA MET A 229 -23.84 -2.35 21.71
C MET A 229 -24.31 -1.47 22.86
N LYS A 230 -23.84 -0.20 22.90
CA LYS A 230 -24.27 0.77 23.93
C LYS A 230 -25.76 1.06 23.90
N LYS A 231 -26.36 1.08 22.70
CA LYS A 231 -27.82 1.29 22.58
C LYS A 231 -28.63 0.11 23.07
N ASN A 232 -28.09 -1.10 23.04
CA ASN A 232 -28.75 -2.34 23.42
C ASN A 232 -28.07 -2.97 24.65
N GLU A 233 -27.65 -2.16 25.61
CA GLU A 233 -26.85 -2.61 26.77
C GLU A 233 -27.54 -3.69 27.59
N ASP A 234 -28.88 -3.61 27.73
CA ASP A 234 -29.66 -4.62 28.44
C ASP A 234 -29.60 -6.00 27.73
N LEU A 235 -29.67 -6.03 26.39
CA LEU A 235 -29.57 -7.27 25.63
C LEU A 235 -28.15 -7.84 25.70
N VAL A 236 -27.14 -6.98 25.73
CA VAL A 236 -25.72 -7.38 25.86
C VAL A 236 -25.48 -8.05 27.21
N LYS A 237 -26.01 -7.47 28.31
CA LYS A 237 -25.91 -8.07 29.65
C LYS A 237 -26.59 -9.44 29.78
N ILE A 238 -27.65 -9.68 29.00
CA ILE A 238 -28.31 -11.00 28.93
C ILE A 238 -27.38 -12.01 28.22
N ALA A 239 -26.77 -11.60 27.10
CA ALA A 239 -25.85 -12.45 26.32
C ALA A 239 -24.54 -12.77 27.06
N GLU A 240 -24.05 -11.90 27.95
CA GLU A 240 -22.86 -12.15 28.78
C GLU A 240 -23.14 -13.10 29.96
N LYS A 241 -24.40 -13.34 30.30
CA LYS A 241 -24.82 -14.24 31.40
C LYS A 241 -25.20 -15.64 30.94
N SER A 242 -25.30 -15.85 29.61
CA SER A 242 -25.56 -17.15 28.98
C SER A 242 -24.27 -17.85 28.56
#